data_43f80fa3c65bd0c4912d0eee46e26b6b
#
_entry.id   43f80fa3c65bd0c4912d0eee46e26b6b
#
_cell.length_a   1.000
_cell.length_b   1.000
_cell.length_c   1.000
_cell.angle_alpha   90.00
_cell.angle_beta   90.00
_cell.angle_gamma   90.00
#
_symmetry.space_group_name_H-M   'P 1'
#
loop_
_entity.id
_entity.type
_entity.pdbx_description
1 polymer ?
#
loop_
_entity_poly.entity_id
_entity_poly.type
_entity_poly.pdbx_seq_one_letter_code
_entity_poly.pdbx_strand_id
1 'polypeptide(L)'
;MPRWAVFAGVTALVLILLLALARASQLTVDGSVSSAVGADSHQPTDHRSHDGSMDPGSNGGATESIESSTAQFDAPTRPGALSPGALLANVALSQGLFAIVLLAGAWYAEIPPAALGVSAAPLSTGPPALGVGIAMGLGLYLVNELGTLGANAAGIETPDALRELLTPDSRSGWLILLVGVLPTIAVFEELLFRAALIGALAAGFPISPWLLAALSSIAFALGHGAQGTVGMVATGGLGFVLAGTFVVTGSLLVVVVAHYLVNALEFVVHEGLGVEFALGD
;
A
#
# COMPACT_ATOMS: atom_id res chain seq x y z
N MET A 1 2.02 -31.31 21.17
CA MET A 1 3.20 -30.39 21.20
C MET A 1 3.20 -29.55 19.94
N PRO A 2 3.44 -28.26 20.03
CA PRO A 2 3.44 -27.37 18.85
C PRO A 2 4.40 -27.87 17.77
N ARG A 3 3.93 -27.86 16.51
CA ARG A 3 4.70 -28.28 15.34
C ARG A 3 5.36 -27.07 14.66
N TRP A 4 6.31 -26.45 15.37
CA TRP A 4 6.96 -25.21 14.96
C TRP A 4 7.52 -25.23 13.53
N ALA A 5 8.18 -26.35 13.13
CA ALA A 5 8.73 -26.46 11.78
C ALA A 5 7.64 -26.50 10.70
N VAL A 6 6.48 -27.11 10.99
CA VAL A 6 5.35 -27.12 10.05
C VAL A 6 4.81 -25.70 9.88
N PHE A 7 4.61 -24.97 10.96
CA PHE A 7 4.13 -23.58 10.89
C PHE A 7 5.16 -22.66 10.22
N ALA A 8 6.45 -22.82 10.52
CA ALA A 8 7.50 -22.08 9.83
C ALA A 8 7.47 -22.34 8.30
N GLY A 9 7.22 -23.59 7.86
CA GLY A 9 7.06 -23.93 6.45
C GLY A 9 5.84 -23.26 5.81
N VAL A 10 4.67 -23.25 6.50
CA VAL A 10 3.48 -22.53 6.02
C VAL A 10 3.74 -21.03 5.93
N THR A 11 4.37 -20.44 6.94
CA THR A 11 4.73 -19.00 6.96
C THR A 11 5.67 -18.65 5.81
N ALA A 12 6.71 -19.47 5.58
CA ALA A 12 7.65 -19.26 4.47
C ALA A 12 6.95 -19.37 3.11
N LEU A 13 6.03 -20.34 2.94
CA LEU A 13 5.26 -20.49 1.70
C LEU A 13 4.38 -19.25 1.45
N VAL A 14 3.64 -18.78 2.46
CA VAL A 14 2.80 -17.58 2.32
C VAL A 14 3.66 -16.35 1.99
N LEU A 15 4.81 -16.19 2.66
CA LEU A 15 5.73 -15.08 2.37
C LEU A 15 6.26 -15.13 0.93
N ILE A 16 6.70 -16.29 0.47
CA ILE A 16 7.21 -16.46 -0.90
C ILE A 16 6.11 -16.13 -1.93
N LEU A 17 4.89 -16.64 -1.72
CA LEU A 17 3.77 -16.36 -2.62
C LEU A 17 3.41 -14.87 -2.63
N LEU A 18 3.40 -14.21 -1.45
CA LEU A 18 3.16 -12.78 -1.34
C LEU A 18 4.23 -11.97 -2.11
N LEU A 19 5.51 -12.26 -1.87
CA LEU A 19 6.61 -11.55 -2.55
C LEU A 19 6.62 -11.83 -4.06
N ALA A 20 6.30 -13.05 -4.50
CA ALA A 20 6.17 -13.38 -5.91
C ALA A 20 5.01 -12.60 -6.57
N LEU A 21 3.87 -12.51 -5.90
CA LEU A 21 2.71 -11.74 -6.37
C LEU A 21 3.03 -10.24 -6.45
N ALA A 22 3.67 -9.68 -5.41
CA ALA A 22 4.11 -8.29 -5.38
C ALA A 22 5.08 -8.00 -6.54
N ARG A 23 6.04 -8.89 -6.79
CA ARG A 23 6.98 -8.78 -7.92
C ARG A 23 6.30 -8.85 -9.27
N ALA A 24 5.35 -9.77 -9.45
CA ALA A 24 4.58 -9.90 -10.68
C ALA A 24 3.77 -8.62 -10.97
N SER A 25 3.16 -8.03 -9.95
CA SER A 25 2.43 -6.75 -10.05
C SER A 25 3.35 -5.60 -10.50
N GLN A 26 4.55 -5.49 -9.97
CA GLN A 26 5.54 -4.48 -10.39
C GLN A 26 5.90 -4.62 -11.88
N LEU A 27 6.19 -5.83 -12.35
CA LEU A 27 6.55 -6.08 -13.74
C LEU A 27 5.44 -5.70 -14.72
N THR A 28 4.17 -5.86 -14.34
CA THR A 28 3.03 -5.45 -15.17
C THR A 28 2.90 -3.94 -15.27
N VAL A 29 3.17 -3.20 -14.19
CA VAL A 29 3.16 -1.73 -14.16
C VAL A 29 4.30 -1.17 -15.01
N ASP A 30 5.54 -1.66 -14.82
CA ASP A 30 6.72 -1.21 -15.56
C ASP A 30 6.58 -1.49 -17.07
N GLY A 31 6.04 -2.65 -17.46
CA GLY A 31 5.78 -3.03 -18.84
C GLY A 31 4.75 -2.11 -19.53
N SER A 32 3.73 -1.66 -18.81
CA SER A 32 2.71 -0.75 -19.34
C SER A 32 3.25 0.67 -19.57
N VAL A 33 4.11 1.17 -18.69
CA VAL A 33 4.78 2.47 -18.82
C VAL A 33 5.75 2.47 -19.99
N SER A 34 6.57 1.43 -20.12
CA SER A 34 7.54 1.31 -21.23
C SER A 34 6.86 1.24 -22.60
N SER A 35 5.71 0.55 -22.69
CA SER A 35 4.92 0.45 -23.94
C SER A 35 4.28 1.79 -24.32
N ALA A 36 3.87 2.61 -23.35
CA ALA A 36 3.30 3.92 -23.58
C ALA A 36 4.35 4.92 -24.11
N VAL A 37 5.55 4.91 -23.52
CA VAL A 37 6.68 5.77 -23.96
C VAL A 37 7.19 5.37 -25.36
N GLY A 38 7.18 4.07 -25.69
CA GLY A 38 7.58 3.58 -27.02
C GLY A 38 6.59 3.93 -28.14
N ALA A 39 5.30 4.06 -27.83
CA ALA A 39 4.26 4.41 -28.80
C ALA A 39 4.31 5.89 -29.21
N ASP A 40 4.73 6.78 -28.31
CA ASP A 40 4.80 8.23 -28.58
C ASP A 40 6.02 8.63 -29.43
N SER A 41 7.04 7.75 -29.49
CA SER A 41 8.25 7.98 -30.30
C SER A 41 8.12 7.62 -31.78
N HIS A 42 6.99 7.08 -32.23
CA HIS A 42 6.74 6.64 -33.60
C HIS A 42 5.65 7.45 -34.34
N GLN A 43 5.49 8.75 -34.04
CA GLN A 43 4.69 9.62 -34.89
C GLN A 43 5.53 10.01 -36.11
N PRO A 44 5.20 9.57 -37.35
CA PRO A 44 5.88 10.01 -38.55
C PRO A 44 5.63 11.51 -38.73
N THR A 45 6.66 12.31 -38.71
CA THR A 45 6.60 13.69 -39.14
C THR A 45 6.37 13.72 -40.67
N ASP A 46 5.10 13.80 -41.05
CA ASP A 46 4.72 13.99 -42.46
C ASP A 46 5.02 15.44 -42.87
N HIS A 47 6.24 15.65 -43.34
CA HIS A 47 6.64 16.88 -43.99
C HIS A 47 5.94 16.97 -45.37
N ARG A 48 4.68 17.42 -45.39
CA ARG A 48 4.09 17.95 -46.62
C ARG A 48 4.62 19.36 -46.87
N SER A 49 5.60 19.43 -47.74
CA SER A 49 5.97 20.63 -48.46
C SER A 49 4.80 21.10 -49.32
N HIS A 50 4.08 22.14 -48.91
CA HIS A 50 3.16 22.87 -49.75
C HIS A 50 3.94 23.96 -50.47
N ASP A 51 4.16 23.73 -51.75
CA ASP A 51 4.61 24.72 -52.72
C ASP A 51 3.48 25.75 -52.96
N GLY A 52 3.89 27.03 -53.04
CA GLY A 52 2.97 28.13 -53.06
C GLY A 52 2.32 28.41 -54.42
N SER A 53 1.12 28.91 -54.38
CA SER A 53 0.68 29.88 -55.39
C SER A 53 -0.34 30.82 -54.73
N MET A 54 -0.01 32.10 -54.81
CA MET A 54 -0.85 33.24 -54.43
C MET A 54 -1.96 33.42 -55.44
N ASP A 55 -3.17 33.67 -54.92
CA ASP A 55 -4.18 34.41 -55.66
C ASP A 55 -4.95 35.33 -54.70
N PRO A 56 -5.06 36.65 -54.99
CA PRO A 56 -5.68 37.60 -54.08
C PRO A 56 -7.11 37.94 -54.55
N GLY A 57 -8.07 37.79 -53.67
CA GLY A 57 -9.34 38.50 -53.86
C GLY A 57 -10.57 37.73 -53.37
N SER A 58 -11.15 38.13 -52.28
CA SER A 58 -12.58 38.47 -52.17
C SER A 58 -12.97 38.69 -50.71
N ASN A 59 -13.52 39.87 -50.46
CA ASN A 59 -14.27 40.29 -49.24
C ASN A 59 -15.49 39.41 -48.92
N GLY A 60 -15.76 39.26 -47.63
CA GLY A 60 -17.07 38.75 -47.18
C GLY A 60 -17.04 38.46 -45.67
N GLY A 61 -17.47 39.45 -44.85
CA GLY A 61 -17.58 39.30 -43.40
C GLY A 61 -18.69 38.31 -43.01
N ALA A 62 -18.40 37.52 -42.02
CA ALA A 62 -19.36 36.93 -41.10
C ALA A 62 -18.63 36.61 -39.77
N THR A 63 -18.95 37.38 -38.75
CA THR A 63 -18.58 37.10 -37.35
C THR A 63 -19.41 35.93 -36.91
N GLU A 64 -18.88 34.72 -36.97
CA GLU A 64 -19.42 33.58 -36.29
C GLU A 64 -18.74 33.43 -34.93
N SER A 65 -19.57 33.62 -33.88
CA SER A 65 -19.22 33.39 -32.50
C SER A 65 -18.89 31.91 -32.32
N ILE A 66 -17.63 31.60 -32.11
CA ILE A 66 -17.18 30.26 -31.69
C ILE A 66 -17.58 30.13 -30.23
N GLU A 67 -18.76 29.54 -29.98
CA GLU A 67 -19.06 28.93 -28.69
C GLU A 67 -18.01 27.84 -28.43
N SER A 68 -17.15 28.11 -27.46
CA SER A 68 -16.24 27.12 -26.91
C SER A 68 -17.06 26.02 -26.24
N SER A 69 -17.48 25.05 -27.00
CA SER A 69 -17.89 23.76 -26.47
C SER A 69 -16.65 23.13 -25.84
N THR A 70 -16.49 23.27 -24.53
CA THR A 70 -15.59 22.44 -23.73
C THR A 70 -16.14 21.02 -23.79
N ALA A 71 -15.83 20.33 -24.87
CA ALA A 71 -15.95 18.88 -24.91
C ALA A 71 -15.03 18.35 -23.80
N GLN A 72 -15.65 17.93 -22.73
CA GLN A 72 -15.02 17.13 -21.69
C GLN A 72 -14.52 15.87 -22.39
N PHE A 73 -13.24 15.85 -22.72
CA PHE A 73 -12.59 14.64 -23.22
C PHE A 73 -12.57 13.66 -22.06
N ASP A 74 -13.61 12.80 -22.00
CA ASP A 74 -13.49 11.56 -21.25
C ASP A 74 -12.28 10.82 -21.83
N ALA A 75 -11.20 10.80 -21.06
CA ALA A 75 -10.04 10.02 -21.43
C ALA A 75 -10.50 8.58 -21.67
N PRO A 76 -10.17 7.95 -22.81
CA PRO A 76 -10.63 6.61 -23.13
C PRO A 76 -10.15 5.67 -22.01
N THR A 77 -11.09 5.14 -21.24
CA THR A 77 -10.83 4.07 -20.27
C THR A 77 -10.15 2.94 -21.04
N ARG A 78 -8.89 2.66 -20.72
CA ARG A 78 -8.13 1.58 -21.35
C ARG A 78 -8.93 0.27 -21.18
N PRO A 79 -9.23 -0.46 -22.27
CA PRO A 79 -9.90 -1.76 -22.15
C PRO A 79 -9.00 -2.69 -21.32
N GLY A 80 -9.47 -3.09 -20.12
CA GLY A 80 -8.74 -3.99 -19.22
C GLY A 80 -8.28 -3.37 -17.90
N ALA A 81 -8.39 -2.05 -17.66
CA ALA A 81 -8.13 -1.47 -16.35
C ALA A 81 -9.23 -1.88 -15.36
N LEU A 82 -8.82 -2.49 -14.23
CA LEU A 82 -9.75 -2.82 -13.16
C LEU A 82 -10.27 -1.53 -12.52
N SER A 83 -11.57 -1.50 -12.19
CA SER A 83 -12.10 -0.39 -11.40
C SER A 83 -11.48 -0.34 -10.00
N PRO A 84 -11.41 0.84 -9.32
CA PRO A 84 -10.93 0.93 -7.95
C PRO A 84 -11.59 -0.09 -7.02
N GLY A 85 -12.91 -0.29 -7.13
CA GLY A 85 -13.64 -1.30 -6.38
C GLY A 85 -13.19 -2.74 -6.66
N ALA A 86 -12.85 -3.08 -7.91
CA ALA A 86 -12.32 -4.40 -8.24
C ALA A 86 -10.89 -4.60 -7.72
N LEU A 87 -10.05 -3.56 -7.72
CA LEU A 87 -8.73 -3.60 -7.11
C LEU A 87 -8.82 -3.80 -5.60
N LEU A 88 -9.67 -3.03 -4.91
CA LEU A 88 -9.90 -3.17 -3.47
C LEU A 88 -10.41 -4.58 -3.12
N ALA A 89 -11.37 -5.11 -3.90
CA ALA A 89 -11.87 -6.46 -3.70
C ALA A 89 -10.77 -7.52 -3.90
N ASN A 90 -9.93 -7.39 -4.93
CA ASN A 90 -8.82 -8.30 -5.17
C ASN A 90 -7.81 -8.29 -4.01
N VAL A 91 -7.44 -7.10 -3.52
CA VAL A 91 -6.54 -6.96 -2.35
C VAL A 91 -7.17 -7.60 -1.12
N ALA A 92 -8.41 -7.26 -0.77
CA ALA A 92 -9.07 -7.81 0.40
C ALA A 92 -9.23 -9.35 0.35
N LEU A 93 -9.58 -9.91 -0.82
CA LEU A 93 -9.75 -11.34 -0.99
C LEU A 93 -8.41 -12.09 -0.92
N SER A 94 -7.37 -11.60 -1.57
CA SER A 94 -6.04 -12.23 -1.54
C SER A 94 -5.42 -12.17 -0.14
N GLN A 95 -5.47 -11.02 0.52
CA GLN A 95 -4.96 -10.83 1.88
C GLN A 95 -5.78 -11.64 2.90
N GLY A 96 -7.11 -11.63 2.77
CA GLY A 96 -8.00 -12.45 3.59
C GLY A 96 -7.74 -13.95 3.43
N LEU A 97 -7.52 -14.44 2.20
CA LEU A 97 -7.17 -15.84 1.95
C LEU A 97 -5.85 -16.22 2.61
N PHE A 98 -4.81 -15.39 2.47
CA PHE A 98 -3.52 -15.65 3.11
C PHE A 98 -3.63 -15.62 4.65
N ALA A 99 -4.42 -14.71 5.21
CA ALA A 99 -4.70 -14.69 6.65
C ALA A 99 -5.36 -15.99 7.12
N ILE A 100 -6.34 -16.49 6.37
CA ILE A 100 -7.01 -17.78 6.66
C ILE A 100 -6.01 -18.93 6.60
N VAL A 101 -5.13 -18.97 5.61
CA VAL A 101 -4.09 -20.01 5.48
C VAL A 101 -3.14 -19.98 6.67
N LEU A 102 -2.69 -18.79 7.11
CA LEU A 102 -1.83 -18.66 8.29
C LEU A 102 -2.55 -19.10 9.58
N LEU A 103 -3.79 -18.67 9.79
CA LEU A 103 -4.58 -19.06 10.97
C LEU A 103 -4.88 -20.56 10.99
N ALA A 104 -5.24 -21.15 9.86
CA ALA A 104 -5.42 -22.60 9.71
C ALA A 104 -4.11 -23.35 9.96
N GLY A 105 -2.99 -22.85 9.45
CA GLY A 105 -1.66 -23.39 9.69
C GLY A 105 -1.26 -23.33 11.18
N ALA A 106 -1.52 -22.21 11.85
CA ALA A 106 -1.28 -22.04 13.29
C ALA A 106 -2.12 -23.02 14.11
N TRP A 107 -3.42 -23.12 13.79
CA TRP A 107 -4.33 -24.07 14.43
C TRP A 107 -3.88 -25.52 14.20
N TYR A 108 -3.60 -25.91 12.95
CA TYR A 108 -3.12 -27.26 12.61
C TYR A 108 -1.81 -27.61 13.30
N ALA A 109 -0.89 -26.64 13.39
CA ALA A 109 0.42 -26.81 14.03
C ALA A 109 0.37 -26.68 15.55
N GLU A 110 -0.80 -26.44 16.15
CA GLU A 110 -1.01 -26.25 17.59
C GLU A 110 -0.17 -25.10 18.17
N ILE A 111 0.00 -24.00 17.41
CA ILE A 111 0.79 -22.84 17.85
C ILE A 111 0.03 -22.13 18.98
N PRO A 112 0.66 -21.93 20.15
CA PRO A 112 0.02 -21.21 21.26
C PRO A 112 -0.33 -19.78 20.86
N PRO A 113 -1.55 -19.27 21.14
CA PRO A 113 -1.92 -17.89 20.83
C PRO A 113 -0.94 -16.84 21.40
N ALA A 114 -0.36 -17.12 22.58
CA ALA A 114 0.65 -16.26 23.19
C ALA A 114 1.91 -16.08 22.33
N ALA A 115 2.29 -17.09 21.55
CA ALA A 115 3.40 -16.98 20.59
C ALA A 115 3.05 -16.10 19.39
N LEU A 116 1.77 -15.87 19.12
CA LEU A 116 1.26 -14.97 18.09
C LEU A 116 0.91 -13.57 18.66
N GLY A 117 1.29 -13.27 19.90
CA GLY A 117 1.01 -11.98 20.53
C GLY A 117 -0.45 -11.83 21.04
N VAL A 118 -1.15 -12.95 21.25
CA VAL A 118 -2.53 -12.97 21.77
C VAL A 118 -2.59 -13.67 23.11
N SER A 119 -2.79 -12.91 24.18
CA SER A 119 -2.91 -13.45 25.55
C SER A 119 -3.94 -12.67 26.36
N ALA A 120 -4.33 -13.18 27.52
CA ALA A 120 -5.26 -12.52 28.44
C ALA A 120 -4.63 -11.32 29.20
N ALA A 121 -3.35 -11.01 28.99
CA ALA A 121 -2.71 -9.85 29.62
C ALA A 121 -3.33 -8.54 29.11
N PRO A 122 -3.57 -7.54 29.98
CA PRO A 122 -4.22 -6.28 29.60
C PRO A 122 -3.51 -5.53 28.46
N LEU A 123 -2.17 -5.60 28.39
CA LEU A 123 -1.38 -5.01 27.32
C LEU A 123 -1.32 -5.87 26.05
N SER A 124 -1.88 -7.11 26.05
CA SER A 124 -1.95 -7.94 24.86
C SER A 124 -3.26 -7.74 24.08
N THR A 125 -4.41 -7.78 24.77
CA THR A 125 -5.75 -7.75 24.13
C THR A 125 -6.76 -6.84 24.84
N GLY A 126 -6.38 -6.20 25.95
CA GLY A 126 -7.26 -5.33 26.73
C GLY A 126 -7.33 -3.87 26.26
N PRO A 127 -8.16 -3.03 26.91
CA PRO A 127 -8.25 -1.61 26.61
C PRO A 127 -6.91 -0.85 26.65
N PRO A 128 -5.94 -1.16 27.54
CA PRO A 128 -4.62 -0.56 27.49
C PRO A 128 -3.87 -0.84 26.17
N ALA A 129 -4.02 -2.05 25.60
CA ALA A 129 -3.41 -2.37 24.30
C ALA A 129 -3.99 -1.50 23.18
N LEU A 130 -5.31 -1.26 23.18
CA LEU A 130 -5.95 -0.33 22.25
C LEU A 130 -5.38 1.09 22.39
N GLY A 131 -5.24 1.59 23.63
CA GLY A 131 -4.68 2.91 23.90
C GLY A 131 -3.25 3.06 23.39
N VAL A 132 -2.40 2.04 23.63
CA VAL A 132 -1.02 2.02 23.12
C VAL A 132 -1.01 1.94 21.59
N GLY A 133 -1.86 1.10 20.97
CA GLY A 133 -1.98 1.01 19.52
C GLY A 133 -2.40 2.31 18.88
N ILE A 134 -3.38 3.02 19.47
CA ILE A 134 -3.84 4.33 18.99
C ILE A 134 -2.70 5.36 19.10
N ALA A 135 -2.06 5.46 20.26
CA ALA A 135 -0.97 6.42 20.46
C ALA A 135 0.21 6.16 19.49
N MET A 136 0.55 4.88 19.27
CA MET A 136 1.58 4.47 18.32
C MET A 136 1.19 4.79 16.89
N GLY A 137 -0.04 4.49 16.47
CA GLY A 137 -0.53 4.77 15.12
C GLY A 137 -0.55 6.27 14.80
N LEU A 138 -1.03 7.09 15.73
CA LEU A 138 -0.99 8.56 15.60
C LEU A 138 0.46 9.08 15.51
N GLY A 139 1.35 8.57 16.36
CA GLY A 139 2.76 8.94 16.36
C GLY A 139 3.45 8.56 15.04
N LEU A 140 3.21 7.35 14.53
CA LEU A 140 3.77 6.88 13.27
C LEU A 140 3.22 7.66 12.07
N TYR A 141 1.92 7.98 12.07
CA TYR A 141 1.33 8.84 11.06
C TYR A 141 2.03 10.22 11.02
N LEU A 142 2.20 10.86 12.18
CA LEU A 142 2.91 12.14 12.26
C LEU A 142 4.36 12.05 11.78
N VAL A 143 5.07 10.97 12.11
CA VAL A 143 6.45 10.73 11.64
C VAL A 143 6.47 10.54 10.12
N ASN A 144 5.49 9.82 9.55
CA ASN A 144 5.35 9.64 8.12
C ASN A 144 5.12 10.97 7.41
N GLU A 145 4.19 11.81 7.90
CA GLU A 145 3.93 13.16 7.37
C GLU A 145 5.19 14.04 7.40
N LEU A 146 5.89 14.07 8.53
CA LEU A 146 7.14 14.83 8.63
C LEU A 146 8.21 14.30 7.70
N GLY A 147 8.26 12.98 7.48
CA GLY A 147 9.15 12.33 6.52
C GLY A 147 8.85 12.75 5.08
N THR A 148 7.57 12.77 4.70
CA THR A 148 7.08 13.21 3.38
C THR A 148 7.40 14.70 3.15
N LEU A 149 7.13 15.55 4.15
CA LEU A 149 7.49 16.98 4.09
C LEU A 149 8.99 17.18 3.90
N GLY A 150 9.82 16.43 4.64
CA GLY A 150 11.27 16.48 4.50
C GLY A 150 11.77 15.99 3.14
N ALA A 151 11.17 14.94 2.59
CA ALA A 151 11.49 14.42 1.27
C ALA A 151 11.15 15.45 0.18
N ASN A 152 9.95 16.01 0.22
CA ASN A 152 9.49 17.04 -0.72
C ASN A 152 10.38 18.30 -0.67
N ALA A 153 10.78 18.75 0.52
CA ALA A 153 11.72 19.87 0.69
C ALA A 153 13.12 19.56 0.13
N ALA A 154 13.50 18.29 0.07
CA ALA A 154 14.74 17.83 -0.57
C ALA A 154 14.60 17.58 -2.09
N GLY A 155 13.45 17.85 -2.69
CA GLY A 155 13.16 17.59 -4.10
C GLY A 155 12.99 16.12 -4.45
N ILE A 156 12.65 15.28 -3.46
CA ILE A 156 12.38 13.85 -3.62
C ILE A 156 10.87 13.68 -3.73
N GLU A 157 10.39 13.32 -4.91
CA GLU A 157 8.97 13.05 -5.13
C GLU A 157 8.54 11.76 -4.39
N THR A 158 7.47 11.87 -3.60
CA THR A 158 6.83 10.72 -2.95
C THR A 158 5.66 10.26 -3.83
N PRO A 159 5.62 9.00 -4.28
CA PRO A 159 4.58 8.54 -5.20
C PRO A 159 3.25 8.31 -4.47
N ASP A 160 2.28 9.19 -4.70
CA ASP A 160 0.91 9.07 -4.19
C ASP A 160 -0.03 8.28 -5.12
N ALA A 161 0.43 7.99 -6.33
CA ALA A 161 -0.36 7.38 -7.40
C ALA A 161 -1.09 6.08 -7.01
N LEU A 162 -0.53 5.26 -6.13
CA LEU A 162 -1.19 4.03 -5.68
C LEU A 162 -2.35 4.33 -4.73
N ARG A 163 -2.21 5.33 -3.86
CA ARG A 163 -3.26 5.78 -2.94
C ARG A 163 -4.41 6.39 -3.72
N GLU A 164 -4.13 7.29 -4.66
CA GLU A 164 -5.11 7.88 -5.57
C GLU A 164 -5.89 6.81 -6.34
N LEU A 165 -5.19 5.81 -6.91
CA LEU A 165 -5.79 4.72 -7.67
C LEU A 165 -6.77 3.87 -6.83
N LEU A 166 -6.53 3.74 -5.54
CA LEU A 166 -7.36 2.95 -4.61
C LEU A 166 -8.44 3.79 -3.94
N THR A 167 -8.47 5.10 -4.16
CA THR A 167 -9.43 6.02 -3.55
C THR A 167 -10.82 5.83 -4.15
N PRO A 168 -11.83 5.57 -3.32
CA PRO A 168 -13.18 5.34 -3.81
C PRO A 168 -13.93 6.64 -4.15
N ASP A 169 -14.71 6.61 -5.25
CA ASP A 169 -15.56 7.73 -5.67
C ASP A 169 -16.89 7.82 -4.90
N SER A 170 -17.21 6.87 -4.03
CA SER A 170 -18.51 6.78 -3.36
C SER A 170 -18.39 6.60 -1.85
N ARG A 171 -19.39 7.05 -1.12
CA ARG A 171 -19.48 6.85 0.35
C ARG A 171 -19.49 5.38 0.75
N SER A 172 -20.13 4.52 -0.03
CA SER A 172 -20.11 3.06 0.19
C SER A 172 -18.72 2.47 -0.06
N GLY A 173 -18.00 2.96 -1.06
CA GLY A 173 -16.61 2.59 -1.30
C GLY A 173 -15.70 2.98 -0.13
N TRP A 174 -15.84 4.17 0.41
CA TRP A 174 -15.12 4.62 1.61
C TRP A 174 -15.41 3.74 2.83
N LEU A 175 -16.66 3.35 3.04
CA LEU A 175 -17.01 2.44 4.12
C LEU A 175 -16.35 1.06 3.94
N ILE A 176 -16.38 0.52 2.71
CA ILE A 176 -15.73 -0.75 2.37
C ILE A 176 -14.21 -0.64 2.58
N LEU A 177 -13.58 0.45 2.14
CA LEU A 177 -12.15 0.69 2.33
C LEU A 177 -11.79 0.73 3.82
N LEU A 178 -12.43 1.61 4.60
CA LEU A 178 -12.06 1.85 6.00
C LEU A 178 -12.45 0.70 6.94
N VAL A 179 -13.59 0.02 6.71
CA VAL A 179 -14.11 -1.00 7.64
C VAL A 179 -13.81 -2.42 7.16
N GLY A 180 -13.58 -2.61 5.87
CA GLY A 180 -13.31 -3.93 5.28
C GLY A 180 -11.87 -4.12 4.86
N VAL A 181 -11.42 -3.32 3.87
CA VAL A 181 -10.13 -3.56 3.19
C VAL A 181 -8.95 -3.27 4.09
N LEU A 182 -8.85 -2.04 4.64
CA LEU A 182 -7.72 -1.64 5.47
C LEU A 182 -7.56 -2.48 6.75
N PRO A 183 -8.63 -2.85 7.48
CA PRO A 183 -8.50 -3.78 8.59
C PRO A 183 -8.02 -5.18 8.15
N THR A 184 -8.46 -5.67 7.00
CA THR A 184 -8.03 -6.98 6.47
C THR A 184 -6.55 -6.95 6.13
N ILE A 185 -6.07 -5.89 5.50
CA ILE A 185 -4.63 -5.67 5.20
C ILE A 185 -3.83 -5.64 6.50
N ALA A 186 -4.20 -4.76 7.45
CA ALA A 186 -3.47 -4.61 8.71
C ALA A 186 -3.42 -5.92 9.50
N VAL A 187 -4.54 -6.63 9.61
CA VAL A 187 -4.58 -7.93 10.31
C VAL A 187 -3.69 -8.97 9.63
N PHE A 188 -3.78 -9.12 8.30
CA PHE A 188 -2.97 -10.10 7.59
C PHE A 188 -1.48 -9.78 7.67
N GLU A 189 -1.10 -8.55 7.43
CA GLU A 189 0.31 -8.16 7.41
C GLU A 189 0.94 -8.25 8.80
N GLU A 190 0.25 -7.82 9.86
CA GLU A 190 0.75 -8.00 11.22
C GLU A 190 0.76 -9.47 11.66
N LEU A 191 -0.21 -10.27 11.21
CA LEU A 191 -0.22 -11.72 11.45
C LEU A 191 0.99 -12.41 10.79
N LEU A 192 1.32 -12.04 9.54
CA LEU A 192 2.47 -12.60 8.82
C LEU A 192 3.79 -12.07 9.39
N PHE A 193 3.97 -10.75 9.38
CA PHE A 193 5.26 -10.14 9.62
C PHE A 193 5.64 -10.05 11.10
N ARG A 194 4.67 -9.96 12.03
CA ARG A 194 4.93 -9.85 13.47
C ARG A 194 4.58 -11.13 14.22
N ALA A 195 3.37 -11.62 14.09
CA ALA A 195 2.97 -12.82 14.83
C ALA A 195 3.70 -14.09 14.34
N ALA A 196 3.72 -14.35 13.03
CA ALA A 196 4.32 -15.57 12.48
C ALA A 196 5.84 -15.45 12.37
N LEU A 197 6.39 -14.44 11.67
CA LEU A 197 7.82 -14.32 11.41
C LEU A 197 8.65 -13.89 12.65
N ILE A 198 8.07 -13.20 13.62
CA ILE A 198 8.79 -12.82 14.83
C ILE A 198 8.33 -13.69 16.00
N GLY A 199 7.05 -13.59 16.38
CA GLY A 199 6.54 -14.22 17.59
C GLY A 199 6.67 -15.74 17.59
N ALA A 200 6.10 -16.42 16.60
CA ALA A 200 6.14 -17.87 16.53
C ALA A 200 7.54 -18.42 16.29
N LEU A 201 8.37 -17.78 15.41
CA LEU A 201 9.73 -18.26 15.18
C LEU A 201 10.63 -18.06 16.41
N ALA A 202 10.53 -16.94 17.12
CA ALA A 202 11.27 -16.73 18.36
C ALA A 202 10.84 -17.70 19.48
N ALA A 203 9.55 -18.07 19.52
CA ALA A 203 9.04 -19.05 20.50
C ALA A 203 9.45 -20.49 20.17
N GLY A 204 9.56 -20.82 18.88
CA GLY A 204 9.84 -22.19 18.41
C GLY A 204 11.32 -22.50 18.19
N PHE A 205 12.16 -21.50 18.02
CA PHE A 205 13.57 -21.65 17.65
C PHE A 205 14.47 -20.71 18.45
N PRO A 206 15.75 -21.04 18.67
CA PRO A 206 16.70 -20.19 19.41
C PRO A 206 17.21 -19.03 18.54
N ILE A 207 16.29 -18.18 18.04
CA ILE A 207 16.59 -17.04 17.18
C ILE A 207 16.20 -15.75 17.93
N SER A 208 17.06 -14.74 17.88
CA SER A 208 16.80 -13.43 18.49
C SER A 208 15.54 -12.78 17.88
N PRO A 209 14.55 -12.34 18.70
CA PRO A 209 13.38 -11.61 18.18
C PRO A 209 13.78 -10.33 17.42
N TRP A 210 14.86 -9.66 17.82
CA TRP A 210 15.35 -8.46 17.15
C TRP A 210 15.95 -8.74 15.77
N LEU A 211 16.64 -9.89 15.62
CA LEU A 211 17.10 -10.33 14.30
C LEU A 211 15.91 -10.64 13.39
N LEU A 212 14.90 -11.34 13.92
CA LEU A 212 13.66 -11.61 13.19
C LEU A 212 12.92 -10.33 12.84
N ALA A 213 12.91 -9.33 13.74
CA ALA A 213 12.33 -8.01 13.48
C ALA A 213 13.01 -7.32 12.29
N ALA A 214 14.34 -7.33 12.24
CA ALA A 214 15.09 -6.76 11.11
C ALA A 214 14.80 -7.51 9.79
N LEU A 215 14.85 -8.84 9.79
CA LEU A 215 14.58 -9.65 8.60
C LEU A 215 13.12 -9.51 8.12
N SER A 216 12.18 -9.50 9.04
CA SER A 216 10.75 -9.27 8.76
C SER A 216 10.52 -7.89 8.13
N SER A 217 11.19 -6.84 8.63
CA SER A 217 11.06 -5.48 8.09
C SER A 217 11.65 -5.36 6.69
N ILE A 218 12.75 -6.05 6.40
CA ILE A 218 13.30 -6.14 5.04
C ILE A 218 12.30 -6.86 4.11
N ALA A 219 11.75 -7.98 4.53
CA ALA A 219 10.75 -8.71 3.74
C ALA A 219 9.48 -7.86 3.52
N PHE A 220 9.06 -7.09 4.52
CA PHE A 220 7.95 -6.15 4.44
C PHE A 220 8.21 -5.04 3.40
N ALA A 221 9.39 -4.41 3.44
CA ALA A 221 9.81 -3.44 2.44
C ALA A 221 9.79 -4.00 1.02
N LEU A 222 10.30 -5.22 0.82
CA LEU A 222 10.31 -5.89 -0.50
C LEU A 222 8.88 -6.16 -1.02
N GLY A 223 7.93 -6.44 -0.14
CA GLY A 223 6.52 -6.56 -0.50
C GLY A 223 5.89 -5.26 -1.03
N HIS A 224 6.47 -4.11 -0.67
CA HIS A 224 5.99 -2.77 -1.05
C HIS A 224 6.78 -2.14 -2.22
N GLY A 225 7.48 -2.94 -3.00
CA GLY A 225 8.32 -2.45 -4.11
C GLY A 225 7.59 -1.64 -5.19
N ALA A 226 6.27 -1.78 -5.32
CA ALA A 226 5.44 -0.94 -6.20
C ALA A 226 5.44 0.55 -5.81
N GLN A 227 5.80 0.88 -4.56
CA GLN A 227 5.93 2.26 -4.06
C GLN A 227 7.28 2.91 -4.47
N GLY A 228 8.12 2.22 -5.24
CA GLY A 228 9.46 2.71 -5.59
C GLY A 228 10.44 2.67 -4.42
N THR A 229 11.68 3.12 -4.66
CA THR A 229 12.75 3.00 -3.66
C THR A 229 12.49 3.82 -2.38
N VAL A 230 11.98 5.04 -2.53
CA VAL A 230 11.69 5.92 -1.38
C VAL A 230 10.55 5.34 -0.53
N GLY A 231 9.46 4.93 -1.17
CA GLY A 231 8.35 4.27 -0.49
C GLY A 231 8.76 2.98 0.21
N MET A 232 9.60 2.14 -0.43
CA MET A 232 10.15 0.92 0.19
C MET A 232 10.96 1.22 1.45
N VAL A 233 11.81 2.25 1.43
CA VAL A 233 12.63 2.64 2.60
C VAL A 233 11.73 3.16 3.72
N ALA A 234 10.78 4.04 3.41
CA ALA A 234 9.82 4.56 4.37
C ALA A 234 8.98 3.43 5.00
N THR A 235 8.39 2.57 4.16
CA THR A 235 7.59 1.41 4.60
C THR A 235 8.42 0.41 5.41
N GLY A 236 9.68 0.16 5.00
CA GLY A 236 10.61 -0.68 5.76
C GLY A 236 10.96 -0.11 7.14
N GLY A 237 11.17 1.20 7.22
CA GLY A 237 11.40 1.91 8.48
C GLY A 237 10.20 1.85 9.43
N LEU A 238 9.01 2.15 8.90
CA LEU A 238 7.74 2.02 9.62
C LEU A 238 7.51 0.57 10.06
N GLY A 239 7.80 -0.38 9.17
CA GLY A 239 7.77 -1.79 9.45
C GLY A 239 8.69 -2.21 10.61
N PHE A 240 9.90 -1.63 10.69
CA PHE A 240 10.83 -1.92 11.78
C PHE A 240 10.35 -1.35 13.12
N VAL A 241 9.74 -0.16 13.12
CA VAL A 241 9.15 0.40 14.35
C VAL A 241 7.99 -0.45 14.85
N LEU A 242 7.10 -0.92 13.96
CA LEU A 242 6.02 -1.85 14.33
C LEU A 242 6.58 -3.20 14.84
N ALA A 243 7.62 -3.73 14.18
CA ALA A 243 8.28 -4.96 14.62
C ALA A 243 8.91 -4.82 16.03
N GLY A 244 9.60 -3.70 16.28
CA GLY A 244 10.14 -3.36 17.60
C GLY A 244 9.04 -3.20 18.66
N THR A 245 7.93 -2.55 18.29
CA THR A 245 6.74 -2.42 19.15
C THR A 245 6.19 -3.80 19.52
N PHE A 246 6.08 -4.71 18.55
CA PHE A 246 5.65 -6.09 18.81
C PHE A 246 6.62 -6.83 19.73
N VAL A 247 7.93 -6.72 19.51
CA VAL A 247 8.94 -7.37 20.37
C VAL A 247 8.84 -6.87 21.82
N VAL A 248 8.61 -5.57 22.01
CA VAL A 248 8.54 -4.95 23.35
C VAL A 248 7.21 -5.23 24.05
N THR A 249 6.11 -5.16 23.32
CA THR A 249 4.76 -5.31 23.93
C THR A 249 4.25 -6.74 23.94
N GLY A 250 4.72 -7.60 23.05
CA GLY A 250 4.18 -8.93 22.82
C GLY A 250 2.71 -8.92 22.39
N SER A 251 2.23 -7.84 21.76
CA SER A 251 0.82 -7.63 21.43
C SER A 251 0.58 -7.48 19.95
N LEU A 252 -0.14 -8.44 19.38
CA LEU A 252 -0.63 -8.34 18.01
C LEU A 252 -1.66 -7.22 17.85
N LEU A 253 -2.53 -7.01 18.86
CA LEU A 253 -3.55 -5.96 18.83
C LEU A 253 -2.94 -4.55 18.72
N VAL A 254 -1.88 -4.27 19.48
CA VAL A 254 -1.20 -2.98 19.45
C VAL A 254 -0.73 -2.65 18.03
N VAL A 255 -0.03 -3.58 17.38
CA VAL A 255 0.53 -3.34 16.05
C VAL A 255 -0.52 -3.32 14.95
N VAL A 256 -1.57 -4.14 15.04
CA VAL A 256 -2.71 -4.10 14.10
C VAL A 256 -3.43 -2.76 14.18
N VAL A 257 -3.70 -2.26 15.38
CA VAL A 257 -4.37 -0.94 15.56
C VAL A 257 -3.48 0.19 15.07
N ALA A 258 -2.18 0.16 15.38
CA ALA A 258 -1.24 1.17 14.93
C ALA A 258 -1.13 1.21 13.40
N HIS A 259 -0.93 0.05 12.77
CA HIS A 259 -0.85 -0.09 11.31
C HIS A 259 -2.14 0.37 10.61
N TYR A 260 -3.29 -0.12 11.09
CA TYR A 260 -4.58 0.31 10.56
C TYR A 260 -4.75 1.84 10.60
N LEU A 261 -4.40 2.46 11.73
CA LEU A 261 -4.56 3.91 11.89
C LEU A 261 -3.65 4.71 10.96
N VAL A 262 -2.39 4.29 10.75
CA VAL A 262 -1.51 4.95 9.79
C VAL A 262 -2.17 4.95 8.40
N ASN A 263 -2.58 3.77 7.91
CA ASN A 263 -3.18 3.66 6.58
C ASN A 263 -4.53 4.40 6.49
N ALA A 264 -5.38 4.31 7.52
CA ALA A 264 -6.67 4.98 7.51
C ALA A 264 -6.54 6.50 7.52
N LEU A 265 -5.58 7.04 8.28
CA LEU A 265 -5.33 8.49 8.33
C LEU A 265 -4.75 9.00 7.02
N GLU A 266 -3.83 8.26 6.38
CA GLU A 266 -3.32 8.57 5.05
C GLU A 266 -4.47 8.76 4.04
N PHE A 267 -5.40 7.80 3.95
CA PHE A 267 -6.54 7.92 3.06
C PHE A 267 -7.50 9.05 3.47
N VAL A 268 -7.85 9.13 4.75
CA VAL A 268 -8.85 10.10 5.22
C VAL A 268 -8.35 11.54 5.08
N VAL A 269 -7.09 11.81 5.44
CA VAL A 269 -6.56 13.18 5.45
C VAL A 269 -6.26 13.65 4.03
N HIS A 270 -5.55 12.85 3.23
CA HIS A 270 -5.14 13.27 1.90
C HIS A 270 -6.28 13.15 0.89
N GLU A 271 -6.93 11.99 0.80
CA GLU A 271 -7.94 11.73 -0.23
C GLU A 271 -9.36 12.15 0.20
N GLY A 272 -9.66 12.00 1.50
CA GLY A 272 -10.99 12.32 2.03
C GLY A 272 -11.20 13.81 2.30
N LEU A 273 -10.19 14.46 2.87
CA LEU A 273 -10.25 15.88 3.25
C LEU A 273 -9.47 16.78 2.27
N GLY A 274 -8.68 16.22 1.36
CA GLY A 274 -7.86 16.96 0.39
C GLY A 274 -6.81 17.85 1.05
N VAL A 275 -6.26 17.42 2.20
CA VAL A 275 -5.22 18.18 2.91
C VAL A 275 -3.85 17.79 2.38
N GLU A 276 -3.16 18.75 1.78
CA GLU A 276 -1.77 18.64 1.41
C GLU A 276 -0.93 19.46 2.39
N PHE A 277 0.03 18.82 3.04
CA PHE A 277 0.99 19.51 3.90
C PHE A 277 2.14 20.02 3.03
N ALA A 278 2.30 21.36 2.92
CA ALA A 278 3.45 22.00 2.29
C ALA A 278 4.19 22.85 3.33
N LEU A 279 5.53 22.79 3.30
CA LEU A 279 6.31 23.82 3.99
C LEU A 279 6.13 25.10 3.18
N GLY A 280 5.45 26.09 3.77
CA GLY A 280 5.22 27.38 3.10
C GLY A 280 6.54 28.00 2.60
N ASP A 281 6.45 28.66 1.43
CA ASP A 281 7.54 29.41 0.79
C ASP A 281 8.02 30.57 1.69
#